data_435de34cec1f8a17ac98b2aa1a363205
#
_entry.id   435de34cec1f8a17ac98b2aa1a363205
#
_cell.length_a   1.000
_cell.length_b   1.000
_cell.length_c   1.000
_cell.angle_alpha   90.00
_cell.angle_beta   90.00
_cell.angle_gamma   90.00
#
_symmetry.space_group_name_H-M   'P 1'
#
loop_
_entity.id
_entity.type
_entity.pdbx_description
1 polymer ?
#
loop_
_entity_poly.entity_id
_entity_poly.type
_entity_poly.pdbx_seq_one_letter_code
_entity_poly.pdbx_strand_id
1 'polypeptide(L)'
;MLQKLVGGLIFSGILFSQTTANPQFSIVGDLVMDQLQKDPNLSSSGIEIAVQGYVNPFARADVYLHKHNDDSPIELEEAVITVERGLPFGFGLRAGKFRPDLGKINKDHVHLFPFIEAPKGISMVLGEEFYAATGLEVNWLTPLPWYSNLSVGYFNSDISGHDHGEDVSDHIDHDHDDVHFDGEQDNEEKQATAFSARWSHFIDLNEVNHFEFGTSYYTDYEKSFGGADFKYKWRPNKYRSLTIQGEMIQFELGDKHEEKTVHPKEVLTAGYLLVNFQFNKAWNVGVMGDFWDFDLADIYSMDPSIFIGFSPAEESAVLRIRIGQVANDHEGHDEKHLKTTAQLIWSLGPHKPHRY
;
A
#
# COMPACT_ATOMS: atom_id res chain seq x y z
N MET A 1 -33.85 -52.41 3.07
CA MET A 1 -33.28 -51.68 1.91
C MET A 1 -33.52 -50.18 2.02
N LEU A 2 -34.64 -49.73 2.56
CA LEU A 2 -35.00 -48.31 2.71
C LEU A 2 -34.12 -47.53 3.72
N GLN A 3 -33.71 -48.16 4.84
CA GLN A 3 -32.86 -47.52 5.87
C GLN A 3 -31.42 -47.23 5.41
N LYS A 4 -30.88 -47.95 4.44
CA LYS A 4 -29.55 -47.69 3.86
C LYS A 4 -29.57 -46.50 2.86
N LEU A 5 -30.72 -46.27 2.23
CA LEU A 5 -30.88 -45.13 1.30
C LEU A 5 -31.01 -43.78 2.05
N VAL A 6 -31.68 -43.76 3.22
CA VAL A 6 -31.83 -42.57 4.04
C VAL A 6 -30.51 -42.15 4.68
N GLY A 7 -29.66 -43.11 5.10
CA GLY A 7 -28.32 -42.80 5.63
C GLY A 7 -27.36 -42.22 4.57
N GLY A 8 -27.47 -42.68 3.32
CA GLY A 8 -26.65 -42.13 2.23
C GLY A 8 -27.03 -40.70 1.81
N LEU A 9 -28.31 -40.39 1.88
CA LEU A 9 -28.79 -39.00 1.57
C LEU A 9 -28.41 -37.98 2.64
N ILE A 10 -28.37 -38.39 3.92
CA ILE A 10 -27.95 -37.47 5.01
C ILE A 10 -26.43 -37.20 4.93
N PHE A 11 -25.62 -38.18 4.55
CA PHE A 11 -24.18 -38.00 4.41
C PHE A 11 -23.80 -37.22 3.15
N SER A 12 -24.57 -37.28 2.07
CA SER A 12 -24.38 -36.42 0.88
C SER A 12 -24.73 -34.96 1.14
N GLY A 13 -25.72 -34.68 2.02
CA GLY A 13 -26.09 -33.31 2.40
C GLY A 13 -25.03 -32.58 3.22
N ILE A 14 -24.20 -33.34 3.97
CA ILE A 14 -23.11 -32.75 4.78
C ILE A 14 -21.90 -32.41 3.92
N LEU A 15 -21.66 -33.07 2.82
CA LEU A 15 -20.54 -32.84 1.90
C LEU A 15 -20.78 -31.62 0.98
N PHE A 16 -22.02 -31.17 0.81
CA PHE A 16 -22.34 -29.94 0.04
C PHE A 16 -22.38 -28.67 0.92
N SER A 17 -22.12 -28.77 2.21
CA SER A 17 -22.10 -27.64 3.14
C SER A 17 -20.75 -26.88 3.20
N GLN A 18 -19.79 -27.25 2.37
CA GLN A 18 -18.59 -26.39 2.15
C GLN A 18 -18.82 -25.45 0.97
N THR A 19 -19.88 -24.67 1.03
CA THR A 19 -19.95 -23.45 0.25
C THR A 19 -18.93 -22.50 0.85
N THR A 20 -18.01 -22.01 0.03
CA THR A 20 -17.13 -20.89 0.40
C THR A 20 -18.00 -19.80 1.03
N ALA A 21 -17.73 -19.49 2.31
CA ALA A 21 -18.50 -18.46 3.01
C ALA A 21 -18.43 -17.15 2.21
N ASN A 22 -19.58 -16.55 1.97
CA ASN A 22 -19.69 -15.24 1.36
C ASN A 22 -20.58 -14.37 2.28
N PRO A 23 -20.08 -13.32 2.93
CA PRO A 23 -18.72 -12.78 2.82
C PRO A 23 -17.65 -13.63 3.53
N GLN A 24 -16.40 -13.48 3.10
CA GLN A 24 -15.21 -13.99 3.75
C GLN A 24 -14.71 -12.96 4.76
N PHE A 25 -14.25 -13.43 5.91
CA PHE A 25 -13.66 -12.61 6.95
C PHE A 25 -12.22 -13.03 7.15
N SER A 26 -11.32 -12.04 7.26
CA SER A 26 -9.94 -12.29 7.68
C SER A 26 -9.48 -11.24 8.68
N ILE A 27 -8.53 -11.64 9.52
CA ILE A 27 -7.87 -10.77 10.49
C ILE A 27 -6.38 -10.97 10.30
N VAL A 28 -5.63 -9.87 10.18
CA VAL A 28 -4.18 -9.85 10.11
C VAL A 28 -3.66 -9.01 11.26
N GLY A 29 -2.66 -9.50 11.95
CA GLY A 29 -1.96 -8.75 12.98
C GLY A 29 -0.48 -9.05 12.94
N ASP A 30 0.31 -8.20 13.58
CA ASP A 30 1.76 -8.36 13.62
C ASP A 30 2.35 -8.09 15.01
N LEU A 31 3.61 -8.45 15.14
CA LEU A 31 4.49 -8.07 16.22
C LEU A 31 5.83 -7.67 15.60
N VAL A 32 6.28 -6.47 15.89
CA VAL A 32 7.51 -5.90 15.36
C VAL A 32 8.50 -5.66 16.48
N MET A 33 9.72 -6.10 16.28
CA MET A 33 10.85 -5.80 17.16
C MET A 33 11.88 -5.03 16.35
N ASP A 34 12.06 -3.77 16.70
CA ASP A 34 13.07 -2.89 16.12
C ASP A 34 14.26 -2.74 17.07
N GLN A 35 15.44 -2.80 16.52
CA GLN A 35 16.65 -2.45 17.21
C GLN A 35 17.41 -1.40 16.42
N LEU A 36 17.38 -0.17 16.91
CA LEU A 36 18.22 0.92 16.46
C LEU A 36 19.32 1.15 17.52
N GLN A 37 20.57 1.09 17.10
CA GLN A 37 21.74 1.16 18.01
C GLN A 37 21.75 0.06 19.07
N LYS A 38 21.30 0.29 20.32
CA LYS A 38 21.41 -0.66 21.44
C LYS A 38 20.09 -1.02 22.10
N ASP A 39 19.06 -0.21 21.91
CA ASP A 39 17.80 -0.40 22.62
C ASP A 39 16.75 -1.06 21.72
N PRO A 40 16.35 -2.31 22.03
CA PRO A 40 15.27 -2.97 21.31
C PRO A 40 13.93 -2.36 21.71
N ASN A 41 13.07 -2.05 20.73
CA ASN A 41 11.69 -1.65 20.91
C ASN A 41 10.77 -2.75 20.38
N LEU A 42 9.71 -3.05 21.13
CA LEU A 42 8.69 -4.01 20.73
C LEU A 42 7.37 -3.28 20.50
N SER A 43 6.84 -3.41 19.31
CA SER A 43 5.62 -2.74 18.87
C SER A 43 4.73 -3.69 18.05
N SER A 44 3.58 -3.21 17.66
CA SER A 44 2.68 -3.84 16.70
C SER A 44 2.07 -2.74 15.84
N SER A 45 1.87 -2.98 14.56
CA SER A 45 1.16 -2.04 13.70
C SER A 45 -0.34 -1.99 14.02
N GLY A 46 -0.84 -3.00 14.74
CA GLY A 46 -2.25 -3.14 15.08
C GLY A 46 -2.90 -4.36 14.47
N ILE A 47 -4.20 -4.25 14.18
CA ILE A 47 -5.00 -5.33 13.61
C ILE A 47 -5.78 -4.80 12.42
N GLU A 48 -5.63 -5.46 11.28
CA GLU A 48 -6.47 -5.26 10.09
C GLU A 48 -7.58 -6.33 10.04
N ILE A 49 -8.81 -5.89 9.79
CA ILE A 49 -9.98 -6.75 9.59
C ILE A 49 -10.47 -6.54 8.16
N ALA A 50 -10.52 -7.61 7.37
CA ALA A 50 -11.08 -7.56 6.03
C ALA A 50 -12.38 -8.35 5.92
N VAL A 51 -13.36 -7.75 5.26
CA VAL A 51 -14.64 -8.37 4.90
C VAL A 51 -14.79 -8.29 3.39
N GLN A 52 -14.82 -9.41 2.71
CA GLN A 52 -14.77 -9.48 1.26
C GLN A 52 -15.82 -10.42 0.71
N GLY A 53 -16.54 -10.02 -0.34
CA GLY A 53 -17.54 -10.92 -0.92
C GLY A 53 -18.17 -10.41 -2.20
N TYR A 54 -18.80 -11.33 -2.92
CA TYR A 54 -19.60 -10.99 -4.08
C TYR A 54 -20.99 -10.50 -3.64
N VAL A 55 -21.34 -9.28 -4.02
CA VAL A 55 -22.69 -8.69 -3.86
C VAL A 55 -23.64 -9.34 -4.84
N ASN A 56 -23.15 -9.61 -6.05
CA ASN A 56 -23.84 -10.30 -7.13
C ASN A 56 -22.80 -10.92 -8.08
N PRO A 57 -23.18 -11.67 -9.13
CA PRO A 57 -22.22 -12.30 -10.05
C PRO A 57 -21.32 -11.33 -10.83
N PHE A 58 -21.61 -10.04 -10.82
CA PHE A 58 -20.89 -9.02 -11.58
C PHE A 58 -20.04 -8.10 -10.69
N ALA A 59 -20.39 -7.99 -9.41
CA ALA A 59 -19.80 -7.03 -8.50
C ALA A 59 -19.36 -7.67 -7.17
N ARG A 60 -18.20 -7.25 -6.70
CA ARG A 60 -17.60 -7.61 -5.42
C ARG A 60 -17.52 -6.38 -4.53
N ALA A 61 -17.68 -6.57 -3.23
CA ALA A 61 -17.41 -5.54 -2.23
C ALA A 61 -16.28 -5.99 -1.30
N ASP A 62 -15.39 -5.06 -0.99
CA ASP A 62 -14.28 -5.24 -0.05
C ASP A 62 -14.30 -4.10 0.96
N VAL A 63 -14.19 -4.45 2.25
CA VAL A 63 -14.10 -3.51 3.37
C VAL A 63 -12.88 -3.87 4.19
N TYR A 64 -12.03 -2.88 4.46
CA TYR A 64 -10.86 -3.01 5.33
C TYR A 64 -10.96 -2.01 6.47
N LEU A 65 -10.83 -2.52 7.67
CA LEU A 65 -10.83 -1.76 8.92
C LEU A 65 -9.49 -1.97 9.61
N HIS A 66 -8.87 -0.91 10.06
CA HIS A 66 -7.63 -0.96 10.83
C HIS A 66 -7.84 -0.42 12.25
N LYS A 67 -7.25 -1.09 13.22
CA LYS A 67 -7.11 -0.61 14.60
C LYS A 67 -5.63 -0.58 14.92
N HIS A 68 -5.08 0.62 14.96
CA HIS A 68 -3.69 0.85 15.37
C HIS A 68 -3.49 0.44 16.84
N ASN A 69 -2.24 0.19 17.21
CA ASN A 69 -1.87 -0.22 18.57
C ASN A 69 -1.75 0.97 19.55
N ASP A 70 -2.58 1.96 19.38
CA ASP A 70 -2.70 3.17 20.19
C ASP A 70 -4.15 3.38 20.63
N ASP A 71 -4.45 4.55 21.19
CA ASP A 71 -5.81 4.91 21.64
C ASP A 71 -6.70 5.45 20.48
N SER A 72 -6.21 5.47 19.23
CA SER A 72 -6.99 5.90 18.07
C SER A 72 -8.25 5.03 17.87
N PRO A 73 -9.31 5.54 17.26
CA PRO A 73 -10.49 4.73 16.93
C PRO A 73 -10.15 3.68 15.85
N ILE A 74 -11.10 2.76 15.61
CA ILE A 74 -11.03 1.89 14.43
C ILE A 74 -11.23 2.75 13.19
N GLU A 75 -10.32 2.65 12.24
CA GLU A 75 -10.32 3.41 11.01
C GLU A 75 -10.86 2.60 9.83
N LEU A 76 -11.61 3.27 8.95
CA LEU A 76 -12.01 2.71 7.69
C LEU A 76 -10.92 2.99 6.65
N GLU A 77 -10.09 2.00 6.33
CA GLU A 77 -9.09 2.15 5.28
C GLU A 77 -9.70 2.10 3.89
N GLU A 78 -10.46 1.04 3.61
CA GLU A 78 -11.14 0.88 2.33
C GLU A 78 -12.58 0.37 2.51
N ALA A 79 -13.51 0.90 1.71
CA ALA A 79 -14.86 0.39 1.52
C ALA A 79 -15.23 0.59 0.05
N VAL A 80 -15.07 -0.44 -0.77
CA VAL A 80 -15.14 -0.35 -2.23
C VAL A 80 -16.04 -1.42 -2.82
N ILE A 81 -16.84 -1.02 -3.80
CA ILE A 81 -17.52 -1.93 -4.71
C ILE A 81 -16.76 -1.94 -6.04
N THR A 82 -16.48 -3.14 -6.56
CA THR A 82 -15.81 -3.35 -7.84
C THR A 82 -16.74 -4.10 -8.78
N VAL A 83 -17.09 -3.49 -9.90
CA VAL A 83 -17.80 -4.15 -11.01
C VAL A 83 -16.75 -4.76 -11.93
N GLU A 84 -16.58 -6.08 -11.83
CA GLU A 84 -15.52 -6.82 -12.54
C GLU A 84 -15.99 -7.33 -13.91
N ARG A 85 -17.29 -7.48 -14.11
CA ARG A 85 -17.89 -8.12 -15.29
C ARG A 85 -19.20 -7.45 -15.65
N GLY A 86 -19.66 -7.71 -16.87
CA GLY A 86 -20.97 -7.23 -17.33
C GLY A 86 -20.96 -5.86 -17.99
N LEU A 87 -19.88 -5.09 -17.87
CA LEU A 87 -19.70 -3.87 -18.65
C LEU A 87 -19.17 -4.20 -20.05
N PRO A 88 -19.63 -3.49 -21.10
CA PRO A 88 -19.17 -3.74 -22.47
C PRO A 88 -17.70 -3.35 -22.66
N PHE A 89 -17.09 -3.84 -23.73
CA PHE A 89 -15.76 -3.44 -24.21
C PHE A 89 -14.59 -3.62 -23.23
N GLY A 90 -14.73 -4.48 -22.20
CA GLY A 90 -13.68 -4.71 -21.21
C GLY A 90 -13.55 -3.62 -20.14
N PHE A 91 -14.59 -2.83 -19.95
CA PHE A 91 -14.66 -1.87 -18.86
C PHE A 91 -14.93 -2.55 -17.51
N GLY A 92 -14.32 -2.00 -16.47
CA GLY A 92 -14.59 -2.25 -15.05
C GLY A 92 -14.78 -0.93 -14.32
N LEU A 93 -15.37 -0.96 -13.14
CA LEU A 93 -15.63 0.22 -12.31
C LEU A 93 -15.34 -0.10 -10.85
N ARG A 94 -14.66 0.82 -10.15
CA ARG A 94 -14.54 0.83 -8.70
C ARG A 94 -15.16 2.09 -8.14
N ALA A 95 -15.86 1.98 -7.01
CA ALA A 95 -16.53 3.12 -6.36
C ALA A 95 -16.48 2.95 -4.84
N GLY A 96 -16.20 4.02 -4.11
CA GLY A 96 -16.09 4.05 -2.66
C GLY A 96 -14.79 4.68 -2.18
N LYS A 97 -14.36 4.38 -0.95
CA LYS A 97 -13.03 4.72 -0.43
C LYS A 97 -12.08 3.56 -0.74
N PHE A 98 -11.01 3.81 -1.46
CA PHE A 98 -10.05 2.77 -1.82
C PHE A 98 -8.69 3.35 -2.24
N ARG A 99 -7.68 2.51 -2.27
CA ARG A 99 -6.36 2.83 -2.81
C ARG A 99 -6.41 2.78 -4.35
N PRO A 100 -6.25 3.91 -5.06
CA PRO A 100 -6.25 3.93 -6.52
C PRO A 100 -5.11 3.09 -7.11
N ASP A 101 -5.29 2.68 -8.37
CA ASP A 101 -4.23 2.01 -9.11
C ASP A 101 -3.15 3.04 -9.50
N LEU A 102 -2.19 3.27 -8.60
CA LEU A 102 -1.07 4.20 -8.75
C LEU A 102 0.23 3.47 -8.43
N GLY A 103 1.22 3.61 -9.30
CA GLY A 103 2.48 2.93 -9.12
C GLY A 103 2.34 1.42 -8.99
N LYS A 104 3.34 0.77 -8.41
CA LYS A 104 3.37 -0.69 -8.26
C LYS A 104 2.79 -1.17 -6.96
N ILE A 105 2.93 -0.39 -5.89
CA ILE A 105 2.65 -0.86 -4.52
C ILE A 105 1.46 -0.17 -3.86
N ASN A 106 0.98 0.98 -4.34
CA ASN A 106 -0.08 1.75 -3.67
C ASN A 106 -1.34 0.96 -3.35
N LYS A 107 -1.76 0.05 -4.21
CA LYS A 107 -3.00 -0.74 -4.02
C LYS A 107 -2.86 -1.96 -3.13
N ASP A 108 -1.66 -2.27 -2.68
CA ASP A 108 -1.39 -3.45 -1.87
C ASP A 108 -1.17 -3.04 -0.40
N HIS A 109 -1.71 -3.81 0.54
CA HIS A 109 -1.47 -3.62 1.97
C HIS A 109 -0.06 -4.04 2.34
N VAL A 110 0.56 -3.36 3.31
CA VAL A 110 1.97 -3.55 3.69
C VAL A 110 2.29 -5.00 4.07
N HIS A 111 1.36 -5.70 4.73
CA HIS A 111 1.55 -7.10 5.12
C HIS A 111 1.70 -8.07 3.93
N LEU A 112 1.28 -7.67 2.71
CA LEU A 112 1.40 -8.48 1.49
C LEU A 112 2.79 -8.43 0.84
N PHE A 113 3.64 -7.48 1.22
CA PHE A 113 4.97 -7.34 0.64
C PHE A 113 5.94 -8.41 1.15
N PRO A 114 6.98 -8.76 0.38
CA PRO A 114 8.04 -9.65 0.84
C PRO A 114 9.01 -8.97 1.83
N PHE A 115 8.97 -7.63 1.93
CA PHE A 115 9.77 -6.78 2.82
C PHE A 115 8.93 -6.26 3.99
N ILE A 116 9.56 -5.72 5.04
CA ILE A 116 8.86 -5.29 6.27
C ILE A 116 8.32 -3.87 6.14
N GLU A 117 9.17 -2.92 5.80
CA GLU A 117 8.83 -1.50 5.72
C GLU A 117 8.66 -1.10 4.25
N ALA A 118 7.67 -0.26 3.98
CA ALA A 118 7.50 0.35 2.66
C ALA A 118 8.73 1.19 2.29
N PRO A 119 9.06 1.29 0.98
CA PRO A 119 10.13 2.18 0.54
C PRO A 119 9.88 3.61 1.01
N LYS A 120 10.81 4.18 1.78
CA LYS A 120 10.64 5.47 2.45
C LYS A 120 10.36 6.60 1.45
N GLY A 121 11.11 6.64 0.33
CA GLY A 121 10.87 7.62 -0.71
C GLY A 121 9.47 7.56 -1.31
N ILE A 122 8.90 6.39 -1.49
CA ILE A 122 7.52 6.22 -1.96
C ILE A 122 6.52 6.62 -0.88
N SER A 123 6.77 6.24 0.38
CA SER A 123 5.90 6.61 1.52
C SER A 123 5.84 8.12 1.75
N MET A 124 6.92 8.85 1.50
CA MET A 124 6.93 10.32 1.59
C MET A 124 6.01 10.99 0.56
N VAL A 125 5.77 10.34 -0.58
CA VAL A 125 4.87 10.85 -1.64
C VAL A 125 3.42 10.40 -1.44
N LEU A 126 3.23 9.12 -1.08
CA LEU A 126 1.92 8.48 -1.01
C LEU A 126 1.35 8.35 0.41
N GLY A 127 2.14 8.69 1.44
CA GLY A 127 1.83 8.44 2.85
C GLY A 127 2.34 7.09 3.34
N GLU A 128 2.49 6.91 4.65
CA GLU A 128 3.01 5.68 5.27
C GLU A 128 2.10 4.46 5.03
N GLU A 129 0.80 4.68 5.00
CA GLU A 129 -0.23 3.64 4.74
C GLU A 129 -0.66 3.62 3.28
N PHE A 130 0.05 4.36 2.41
CA PHE A 130 -0.29 4.62 1.03
C PHE A 130 -1.59 5.44 0.84
N TYR A 131 -1.73 5.98 -0.37
CA TYR A 131 -2.82 6.88 -0.70
C TYR A 131 -4.14 6.12 -0.89
N ALA A 132 -5.14 6.46 -0.08
CA ALA A 132 -6.53 6.01 -0.23
C ALA A 132 -7.47 7.22 -0.28
N ALA A 133 -8.46 7.19 -1.15
CA ALA A 133 -9.41 8.28 -1.30
C ALA A 133 -10.81 7.78 -1.69
N THR A 134 -11.83 8.60 -1.40
CA THR A 134 -13.21 8.33 -1.82
C THR A 134 -13.43 8.82 -3.23
N GLY A 135 -13.88 7.94 -4.13
CA GLY A 135 -14.07 8.32 -5.52
C GLY A 135 -14.54 7.19 -6.42
N LEU A 136 -14.28 7.40 -7.71
CA LEU A 136 -14.61 6.49 -8.79
C LEU A 136 -13.36 6.22 -9.63
N GLU A 137 -13.15 4.98 -10.03
CA GLU A 137 -12.09 4.57 -10.95
C GLU A 137 -12.68 3.68 -12.05
N VAL A 138 -12.46 4.06 -13.30
CA VAL A 138 -12.81 3.28 -14.48
C VAL A 138 -11.57 2.55 -14.95
N ASN A 139 -11.68 1.25 -15.13
CA ASN A 139 -10.65 0.39 -15.67
C ASN A 139 -11.06 -0.04 -17.08
N TRP A 140 -10.14 -0.01 -18.01
CA TRP A 140 -10.35 -0.48 -19.37
C TRP A 140 -9.29 -1.48 -19.77
N LEU A 141 -9.73 -2.74 -19.94
CA LEU A 141 -8.89 -3.77 -20.53
C LEU A 141 -8.77 -3.49 -22.03
N THR A 142 -7.62 -2.94 -22.42
CA THR A 142 -7.39 -2.51 -23.80
C THR A 142 -7.27 -3.70 -24.74
N PRO A 143 -7.72 -3.61 -26.01
CA PRO A 143 -7.72 -4.74 -26.94
C PRO A 143 -6.34 -4.97 -27.59
N LEU A 144 -5.31 -5.12 -26.75
CA LEU A 144 -3.96 -5.47 -27.17
C LEU A 144 -3.75 -6.99 -27.11
N PRO A 145 -2.77 -7.55 -27.87
CA PRO A 145 -2.51 -8.99 -27.85
C PRO A 145 -1.88 -9.50 -26.54
N TRP A 146 -1.61 -8.62 -25.59
CA TRP A 146 -1.18 -8.94 -24.22
C TRP A 146 -2.09 -8.21 -23.24
N TYR A 147 -2.05 -8.60 -21.96
CA TYR A 147 -2.82 -7.90 -20.93
C TYR A 147 -2.34 -6.44 -20.81
N SER A 148 -3.27 -5.52 -20.99
CA SER A 148 -3.04 -4.09 -20.89
C SER A 148 -4.27 -3.43 -20.31
N ASN A 149 -4.10 -2.73 -19.16
CA ASN A 149 -5.17 -2.09 -18.44
C ASN A 149 -4.89 -0.59 -18.28
N LEU A 150 -5.84 0.24 -18.68
CA LEU A 150 -5.85 1.67 -18.43
C LEU A 150 -6.86 1.97 -17.32
N SER A 151 -6.38 2.52 -16.20
CA SER A 151 -7.20 2.98 -15.08
C SER A 151 -7.23 4.50 -15.07
N VAL A 152 -8.41 5.09 -14.88
CA VAL A 152 -8.60 6.54 -14.71
C VAL A 152 -9.51 6.78 -13.53
N GLY A 153 -9.04 7.54 -12.55
CA GLY A 153 -9.73 7.81 -11.29
C GLY A 153 -10.05 9.28 -11.08
N TYR A 154 -11.16 9.53 -10.41
CA TYR A 154 -11.58 10.82 -9.90
C TYR A 154 -11.96 10.67 -8.43
N PHE A 155 -11.34 11.47 -7.56
CA PHE A 155 -11.45 11.34 -6.12
C PHE A 155 -11.72 12.69 -5.46
N ASN A 156 -12.37 12.64 -4.30
CA ASN A 156 -12.32 13.74 -3.35
C ASN A 156 -11.00 13.63 -2.61
N SER A 157 -10.17 14.65 -2.72
CA SER A 157 -9.00 14.80 -1.88
C SER A 157 -9.46 15.36 -0.54
N ASP A 158 -9.68 14.48 0.43
CA ASP A 158 -9.79 14.91 1.82
C ASP A 158 -8.39 15.36 2.25
N ILE A 159 -8.20 16.68 2.35
CA ILE A 159 -6.95 17.31 2.83
C ILE A 159 -6.83 17.12 4.37
N SER A 160 -7.60 16.28 4.98
CA SER A 160 -7.33 15.79 6.31
C SER A 160 -6.20 14.78 6.25
N GLY A 161 -4.98 15.26 5.97
CA GLY A 161 -3.80 14.56 6.42
C GLY A 161 -3.98 14.34 7.91
N HIS A 162 -3.93 13.10 8.35
CA HIS A 162 -3.68 12.81 9.74
C HIS A 162 -2.31 13.38 10.05
N ASP A 163 -2.34 14.67 10.43
CA ASP A 163 -1.19 15.36 11.00
C ASP A 163 -0.99 14.73 12.39
N HIS A 164 -0.24 13.65 12.47
CA HIS A 164 0.40 13.24 13.70
C HIS A 164 1.51 14.24 13.98
N GLY A 165 1.10 15.51 14.18
CA GLY A 165 1.95 16.54 14.70
C GLY A 165 2.45 16.10 16.06
N GLU A 166 3.71 15.70 16.13
CA GLU A 166 4.45 15.79 17.38
C GLU A 166 4.35 17.23 17.83
N ASP A 167 3.47 17.48 18.83
CA ASP A 167 3.44 18.71 19.58
C ASP A 167 4.79 18.90 20.28
N VAL A 168 5.72 19.53 19.57
CA VAL A 168 6.86 20.18 20.22
C VAL A 168 6.33 21.48 20.83
N SER A 169 5.63 21.36 21.95
CA SER A 169 5.29 22.50 22.79
C SER A 169 6.52 22.94 23.55
N ASP A 170 7.32 23.79 22.92
CA ASP A 170 8.25 24.65 23.66
C ASP A 170 7.43 25.70 24.40
N HIS A 171 7.41 25.56 25.73
CA HIS A 171 6.88 26.55 26.66
C HIS A 171 7.68 27.86 26.51
N ILE A 172 7.08 28.85 25.85
CA ILE A 172 7.45 30.26 26.05
C ILE A 172 6.24 30.97 26.64
N ASP A 173 6.31 31.22 27.95
CA ASP A 173 5.43 32.16 28.66
C ASP A 173 5.57 33.53 28.03
N HIS A 174 4.49 34.04 27.44
CA HIS A 174 4.28 35.49 27.29
C HIS A 174 2.81 35.80 27.54
N ASP A 175 2.59 36.42 28.72
CA ASP A 175 1.42 37.27 29.02
C ASP A 175 1.20 38.30 27.92
N HIS A 176 0.03 38.30 27.26
CA HIS A 176 -0.59 39.53 26.77
C HIS A 176 -2.09 39.37 26.50
N ASP A 177 -2.78 40.35 27.01
CA ASP A 177 -4.17 40.72 27.11
C ASP A 177 -5.09 40.41 25.90
N ASP A 178 -6.32 40.08 26.28
CA ASP A 178 -7.54 39.89 25.51
C ASP A 178 -7.78 40.94 24.41
N VAL A 179 -7.98 40.47 23.17
CA VAL A 179 -8.89 41.10 22.22
C VAL A 179 -9.69 39.99 21.52
N HIS A 180 -10.93 39.78 21.98
CA HIS A 180 -11.93 39.00 21.23
C HIS A 180 -12.25 39.69 19.91
N PHE A 181 -11.90 39.06 18.81
CA PHE A 181 -12.49 39.33 17.51
C PHE A 181 -13.34 38.14 17.15
N ASP A 182 -14.66 38.25 17.34
CA ASP A 182 -15.66 37.36 16.73
C ASP A 182 -15.62 37.58 15.22
N GLY A 183 -14.78 36.83 14.52
CA GLY A 183 -14.84 36.64 13.09
C GLY A 183 -15.34 35.23 12.87
N GLU A 184 -16.62 35.06 12.51
CA GLU A 184 -17.10 33.85 11.86
C GLU A 184 -16.24 33.64 10.62
N GLN A 185 -15.19 32.82 10.74
CA GLN A 185 -14.53 32.23 9.58
C GLN A 185 -15.46 31.13 9.09
N ASP A 186 -16.25 31.45 8.05
CA ASP A 186 -16.78 30.46 7.15
C ASP A 186 -15.58 29.71 6.55
N ASN A 187 -15.13 28.68 7.25
CA ASN A 187 -14.27 27.66 6.68
C ASN A 187 -15.14 26.85 5.70
N GLU A 188 -15.38 27.38 4.50
CA GLU A 188 -15.73 26.56 3.37
C GLU A 188 -14.53 25.60 3.19
N GLU A 189 -14.66 24.38 3.71
CA GLU A 189 -13.78 23.26 3.37
C GLU A 189 -13.85 23.11 1.85
N LYS A 190 -12.88 23.71 1.15
CA LYS A 190 -12.74 23.51 -0.29
C LYS A 190 -12.42 22.03 -0.48
N GLN A 191 -13.41 21.24 -0.81
CA GLN A 191 -13.20 19.88 -1.27
C GLN A 191 -12.26 19.95 -2.48
N ALA A 192 -11.02 19.62 -2.27
CA ALA A 192 -10.07 19.46 -3.35
C ALA A 192 -10.41 18.19 -4.12
N THR A 193 -10.26 18.22 -5.42
CA THR A 193 -10.48 17.06 -6.28
C THR A 193 -9.15 16.54 -6.78
N ALA A 194 -9.03 15.21 -6.85
CA ALA A 194 -7.84 14.55 -7.34
C ALA A 194 -8.17 13.69 -8.58
N PHE A 195 -7.20 13.60 -9.48
CA PHE A 195 -7.25 12.74 -10.66
C PHE A 195 -6.07 11.79 -10.68
N SER A 196 -6.33 10.56 -11.08
CA SER A 196 -5.30 9.58 -11.34
C SER A 196 -5.45 8.94 -12.70
N ALA A 197 -4.34 8.54 -13.29
CA ALA A 197 -4.31 7.71 -14.49
C ALA A 197 -3.16 6.73 -14.39
N ARG A 198 -3.40 5.45 -14.73
CA ARG A 198 -2.35 4.43 -14.82
C ARG A 198 -2.55 3.57 -16.05
N TRP A 199 -1.48 3.33 -16.77
CA TRP A 199 -1.47 2.39 -17.87
C TRP A 199 -0.48 1.27 -17.56
N SER A 200 -0.99 0.08 -17.31
CA SER A 200 -0.22 -1.08 -16.90
C SER A 200 -0.28 -2.21 -17.93
N HIS A 201 0.82 -2.94 -18.05
CA HIS A 201 1.00 -4.03 -19.00
C HIS A 201 1.56 -5.25 -18.30
N PHE A 202 1.12 -6.43 -18.74
CA PHE A 202 1.67 -7.72 -18.34
C PHE A 202 1.94 -8.55 -19.59
N ILE A 203 3.16 -9.02 -19.74
CA ILE A 203 3.63 -9.77 -20.90
C ILE A 203 4.23 -11.09 -20.45
N ASP A 204 3.66 -12.19 -20.91
CA ASP A 204 4.28 -13.50 -20.82
C ASP A 204 5.41 -13.62 -21.84
N LEU A 205 6.65 -13.60 -21.37
CA LEU A 205 7.81 -13.80 -22.26
C LEU A 205 7.96 -15.27 -22.65
N ASN A 206 7.61 -16.17 -21.71
CA ASN A 206 7.46 -17.61 -21.88
C ASN A 206 6.79 -18.21 -20.64
N GLU A 207 6.66 -19.53 -20.55
CA GLU A 207 5.95 -20.24 -19.46
C GLU A 207 6.50 -19.96 -18.06
N VAL A 208 7.72 -19.48 -17.92
CA VAL A 208 8.38 -19.25 -16.63
C VAL A 208 8.82 -17.80 -16.39
N ASN A 209 8.76 -16.95 -17.42
CA ASN A 209 9.20 -15.56 -17.36
C ASN A 209 8.06 -14.61 -17.69
N HIS A 210 7.80 -13.68 -16.78
CA HIS A 210 6.77 -12.64 -16.91
C HIS A 210 7.40 -11.27 -16.73
N PHE A 211 6.89 -10.30 -17.48
CA PHE A 211 7.31 -8.92 -17.37
C PHE A 211 6.08 -8.02 -17.24
N GLU A 212 6.09 -7.17 -16.24
CA GLU A 212 5.08 -6.15 -16.01
C GLU A 212 5.76 -4.78 -16.07
N PHE A 213 5.08 -3.79 -16.62
CA PHE A 213 5.50 -2.39 -16.55
C PHE A 213 4.28 -1.49 -16.56
N GLY A 214 4.44 -0.31 -16.02
CA GLY A 214 3.38 0.68 -15.96
C GLY A 214 3.91 2.09 -15.87
N THR A 215 3.02 3.02 -16.21
CA THR A 215 3.21 4.44 -15.98
C THR A 215 1.99 4.98 -15.24
N SER A 216 2.21 5.91 -14.33
CA SER A 216 1.18 6.51 -13.51
C SER A 216 1.30 8.02 -13.54
N TYR A 217 0.15 8.70 -13.42
CA TYR A 217 0.05 10.13 -13.21
C TYR A 217 -1.00 10.40 -12.15
N TYR A 218 -0.72 11.35 -11.28
CA TYR A 218 -1.62 11.83 -10.24
C TYR A 218 -1.54 13.35 -10.14
N THR A 219 -2.65 14.00 -9.87
CA THR A 219 -2.69 15.41 -9.56
C THR A 219 -3.86 15.74 -8.64
N ASP A 220 -3.60 16.57 -7.66
CA ASP A 220 -4.59 17.26 -6.85
C ASP A 220 -4.24 18.75 -6.76
N TYR A 221 -4.88 19.45 -5.83
CA TYR A 221 -4.62 20.89 -5.63
C TYR A 221 -3.22 21.18 -5.04
N GLU A 222 -2.64 20.23 -4.31
CA GLU A 222 -1.41 20.43 -3.55
C GLU A 222 -0.18 19.87 -4.24
N LYS A 223 -0.34 18.76 -4.95
CA LYS A 223 0.77 18.02 -5.56
C LYS A 223 0.39 17.39 -6.89
N SER A 224 1.40 17.18 -7.70
CA SER A 224 1.28 16.32 -8.88
C SER A 224 2.50 15.42 -8.99
N PHE A 225 2.33 14.22 -9.49
CA PHE A 225 3.44 13.33 -9.77
C PHE A 225 3.23 12.46 -11.01
N GLY A 226 4.33 12.13 -11.65
CA GLY A 226 4.41 11.11 -12.67
C GLY A 226 5.34 10.00 -12.23
N GLY A 227 5.02 8.75 -12.58
CA GLY A 227 5.84 7.60 -12.19
C GLY A 227 5.89 6.52 -13.25
N ALA A 228 6.93 5.69 -13.15
CA ALA A 228 7.08 4.49 -13.94
C ALA A 228 7.51 3.33 -13.05
N ASP A 229 7.04 2.15 -13.35
CA ASP A 229 7.35 0.95 -12.60
C ASP A 229 7.53 -0.26 -13.50
N PHE A 230 8.23 -1.25 -12.98
CA PHE A 230 8.39 -2.54 -13.64
C PHE A 230 8.47 -3.68 -12.63
N LYS A 231 8.17 -4.90 -13.11
CA LYS A 231 8.40 -6.15 -12.39
C LYS A 231 8.75 -7.23 -13.39
N TYR A 232 9.91 -7.85 -13.18
CA TYR A 232 10.27 -9.09 -13.83
C TYR A 232 10.15 -10.24 -12.87
N LYS A 233 9.49 -11.32 -13.27
CA LYS A 233 9.34 -12.54 -12.48
C LYS A 233 9.75 -13.75 -13.29
N TRP A 234 10.74 -14.49 -12.77
CA TRP A 234 11.11 -15.82 -13.21
C TRP A 234 10.57 -16.84 -12.22
N ARG A 235 9.77 -17.80 -12.69
CA ARG A 235 9.10 -18.81 -11.85
C ARG A 235 9.15 -20.19 -12.52
N PRO A 236 10.28 -20.94 -12.40
CA PRO A 236 10.46 -22.23 -13.06
C PRO A 236 9.58 -23.34 -12.46
N ASN A 237 9.06 -23.18 -11.23
CA ASN A 237 8.12 -24.09 -10.60
C ASN A 237 7.28 -23.38 -9.53
N LYS A 238 6.34 -24.11 -8.91
CA LYS A 238 5.37 -23.57 -7.95
C LYS A 238 6.01 -22.86 -6.73
N TYR A 239 7.19 -23.28 -6.30
CA TYR A 239 7.79 -22.88 -5.02
C TYR A 239 9.12 -22.14 -5.16
N ARG A 240 9.56 -21.86 -6.39
CA ARG A 240 10.81 -21.15 -6.65
C ARG A 240 10.57 -19.99 -7.60
N SER A 241 10.99 -18.81 -7.18
CA SER A 241 10.88 -17.63 -8.03
C SER A 241 11.96 -16.61 -7.75
N LEU A 242 12.31 -15.84 -8.77
CA LEU A 242 13.07 -14.60 -8.68
C LEU A 242 12.16 -13.45 -9.13
N THR A 243 12.04 -12.44 -8.29
CA THR A 243 11.35 -11.20 -8.60
C THR A 243 12.34 -10.05 -8.59
N ILE A 244 12.35 -9.24 -9.66
CA ILE A 244 13.05 -7.95 -9.71
C ILE A 244 11.96 -6.92 -9.97
N GLN A 245 11.83 -5.93 -9.07
CA GLN A 245 10.78 -4.94 -9.12
C GLN A 245 11.35 -3.57 -8.77
N GLY A 246 10.92 -2.54 -9.48
CA GLY A 246 11.29 -1.17 -9.17
C GLY A 246 10.19 -0.21 -9.54
N GLU A 247 10.23 0.94 -8.89
CA GLU A 247 9.33 2.07 -9.13
C GLU A 247 10.11 3.36 -8.93
N MET A 248 9.80 4.36 -9.75
CA MET A 248 10.35 5.69 -9.65
C MET A 248 9.21 6.70 -9.84
N ILE A 249 9.17 7.68 -8.97
CA ILE A 249 8.19 8.77 -8.97
C ILE A 249 8.95 10.10 -9.03
N GLN A 250 8.51 10.99 -9.91
CA GLN A 250 8.89 12.39 -9.91
C GLN A 250 7.66 13.22 -9.53
N PHE A 251 7.78 14.10 -8.56
CA PHE A 251 6.67 14.89 -8.08
C PHE A 251 7.02 16.37 -7.95
N GLU A 252 5.99 17.20 -8.08
CA GLU A 252 6.03 18.64 -7.91
C GLU A 252 5.07 19.02 -6.80
N LEU A 253 5.51 19.87 -5.87
CA LEU A 253 4.63 20.48 -4.87
C LEU A 253 4.00 21.74 -5.46
N GLY A 254 2.69 21.92 -5.26
CA GLY A 254 1.98 23.12 -5.67
C GLY A 254 2.36 24.31 -4.79
N ASP A 255 2.45 25.49 -5.39
CA ASP A 255 2.67 26.75 -4.67
C ASP A 255 1.43 27.10 -3.83
N LYS A 256 1.47 26.85 -2.51
CA LYS A 256 0.40 27.26 -1.59
C LYS A 256 0.42 28.74 -1.22
N HIS A 257 1.48 29.50 -1.58
CA HIS A 257 1.64 30.90 -1.24
C HIS A 257 1.76 31.80 -2.46
N GLU A 258 0.78 32.69 -2.63
CA GLU A 258 0.78 33.83 -3.57
C GLU A 258 1.85 34.89 -3.26
N GLU A 259 3.02 34.56 -2.78
CA GLU A 259 4.13 35.49 -2.74
C GLU A 259 5.02 35.30 -3.95
N LYS A 260 5.03 36.33 -4.80
CA LYS A 260 5.68 36.47 -6.10
C LYS A 260 7.22 36.36 -6.07
N THR A 261 7.77 35.32 -5.50
CA THR A 261 9.14 34.91 -5.78
C THR A 261 9.08 33.68 -6.66
N VAL A 262 9.42 33.87 -7.92
CA VAL A 262 9.55 32.79 -8.90
C VAL A 262 10.70 31.89 -8.43
N HIS A 263 10.42 30.97 -7.51
CA HIS A 263 11.31 29.84 -7.30
C HIS A 263 11.09 28.86 -8.43
N PRO A 264 12.14 28.27 -9.03
CA PRO A 264 11.97 27.20 -10.00
C PRO A 264 11.18 26.09 -9.30
N LYS A 265 10.18 25.51 -9.99
CA LYS A 265 9.46 24.32 -9.51
C LYS A 265 10.49 23.24 -9.23
N GLU A 266 10.58 22.83 -7.99
CA GLU A 266 11.52 21.79 -7.60
C GLU A 266 10.92 20.43 -7.94
N VAL A 267 11.61 19.70 -8.79
CA VAL A 267 11.23 18.32 -9.13
C VAL A 267 11.94 17.40 -8.16
N LEU A 268 11.15 16.75 -7.34
CA LEU A 268 11.63 15.79 -6.35
C LEU A 268 11.54 14.39 -6.95
N THR A 269 12.47 13.53 -6.63
CA THR A 269 12.52 12.16 -7.17
C THR A 269 12.62 11.16 -6.03
N ALA A 270 11.78 10.13 -6.09
CA ALA A 270 11.81 9.01 -5.15
C ALA A 270 11.65 7.68 -5.88
N GLY A 271 12.18 6.60 -5.32
CA GLY A 271 12.01 5.29 -5.91
C GLY A 271 12.69 4.17 -5.14
N TYR A 272 12.50 2.95 -5.61
CA TYR A 272 13.16 1.77 -5.05
C TYR A 272 13.48 0.73 -6.11
N LEU A 273 14.40 -0.16 -5.77
CA LEU A 273 14.69 -1.39 -6.51
C LEU A 273 14.74 -2.57 -5.53
N LEU A 274 13.91 -3.58 -5.80
CA LEU A 274 13.78 -4.80 -5.03
C LEU A 274 14.24 -6.01 -5.85
N VAL A 275 15.06 -6.87 -5.25
CA VAL A 275 15.35 -8.22 -5.75
C VAL A 275 14.99 -9.21 -4.66
N ASN A 276 14.03 -10.11 -4.94
CA ASN A 276 13.60 -11.13 -4.00
C ASN A 276 13.68 -12.52 -4.63
N PHE A 277 14.33 -13.45 -3.95
CA PHE A 277 14.47 -14.84 -4.37
C PHE A 277 13.82 -15.78 -3.38
N GLN A 278 12.77 -16.48 -3.83
CA GLN A 278 12.11 -17.56 -3.11
C GLN A 278 12.75 -18.90 -3.50
N PHE A 279 13.42 -19.59 -2.55
CA PHE A 279 14.08 -20.86 -2.89
C PHE A 279 13.14 -22.06 -2.79
N ASN A 280 12.15 -21.99 -1.90
CA ASN A 280 11.18 -23.06 -1.69
C ASN A 280 9.89 -22.49 -1.09
N LYS A 281 8.97 -23.35 -0.68
CA LYS A 281 7.67 -22.99 -0.12
C LYS A 281 7.76 -22.06 1.12
N ALA A 282 8.80 -22.22 1.94
CA ALA A 282 8.88 -21.59 3.25
C ALA A 282 9.85 -20.37 3.31
N TRP A 283 10.84 -20.30 2.43
CA TRP A 283 11.93 -19.35 2.58
C TRP A 283 12.10 -18.44 1.36
N ASN A 284 12.30 -17.17 1.63
CA ASN A 284 12.78 -16.19 0.66
C ASN A 284 13.89 -15.31 1.26
N VAL A 285 14.69 -14.72 0.40
CA VAL A 285 15.68 -13.70 0.73
C VAL A 285 15.65 -12.60 -0.31
N GLY A 286 15.88 -11.38 0.10
CA GLY A 286 15.91 -10.27 -0.84
C GLY A 286 16.80 -9.13 -0.39
N VAL A 287 17.03 -8.24 -1.33
CA VAL A 287 17.69 -6.95 -1.10
C VAL A 287 16.80 -5.86 -1.66
N MET A 288 16.78 -4.71 -1.01
CA MET A 288 16.07 -3.52 -1.47
C MET A 288 16.97 -2.31 -1.31
N GLY A 289 17.03 -1.50 -2.35
CA GLY A 289 17.61 -0.16 -2.30
C GLY A 289 16.48 0.84 -2.47
N ASP A 290 16.34 1.72 -1.51
CA ASP A 290 15.38 2.82 -1.49
C ASP A 290 16.15 4.13 -1.65
N PHE A 291 15.64 5.05 -2.46
CA PHE A 291 16.31 6.33 -2.72
C PHE A 291 15.29 7.46 -2.82
N TRP A 292 15.70 8.64 -2.40
CA TRP A 292 14.97 9.90 -2.60
C TRP A 292 15.96 11.05 -2.72
N ASP A 293 15.56 12.04 -3.52
CA ASP A 293 16.30 13.25 -3.78
C ASP A 293 15.33 14.43 -3.63
N PHE A 294 15.56 15.24 -2.58
CA PHE A 294 14.79 16.43 -2.29
C PHE A 294 15.73 17.63 -2.34
N ASP A 295 15.76 18.29 -3.49
CA ASP A 295 16.69 19.36 -3.84
C ASP A 295 16.59 20.60 -2.90
N LEU A 296 15.43 20.77 -2.21
CA LEU A 296 15.18 21.81 -1.22
C LEU A 296 16.17 21.86 -0.04
N ALA A 297 16.81 20.74 0.25
CA ALA A 297 17.64 20.59 1.44
C ALA A 297 18.99 19.93 1.17
N ASP A 298 19.40 19.76 -0.09
CA ASP A 298 20.56 18.92 -0.48
C ASP A 298 20.47 17.49 0.10
N ILE A 299 19.23 16.98 0.31
CA ILE A 299 19.00 15.65 0.89
C ILE A 299 18.91 14.63 -0.23
N TYR A 300 20.03 14.02 -0.56
CA TYR A 300 20.08 12.76 -1.29
C TYR A 300 20.30 11.63 -0.33
N SER A 301 19.38 10.68 -0.25
CA SER A 301 19.55 9.52 0.60
C SER A 301 19.31 8.22 -0.16
N MET A 302 20.06 7.21 0.25
CA MET A 302 19.93 5.85 -0.23
C MET A 302 20.01 4.89 0.95
N ASP A 303 18.95 4.09 1.17
CA ASP A 303 18.83 3.14 2.26
C ASP A 303 18.83 1.69 1.73
N PRO A 304 20.02 1.07 1.62
CA PRO A 304 20.09 -0.34 1.24
C PRO A 304 19.70 -1.23 2.41
N SER A 305 18.97 -2.31 2.10
CA SER A 305 18.61 -3.31 3.09
C SER A 305 18.63 -4.72 2.51
N ILE A 306 18.86 -5.69 3.40
CA ILE A 306 18.70 -7.12 3.13
C ILE A 306 17.62 -7.68 4.04
N PHE A 307 16.83 -8.61 3.54
CA PHE A 307 15.79 -9.26 4.33
C PHE A 307 15.72 -10.76 4.05
N ILE A 308 15.21 -11.49 5.02
CA ILE A 308 14.88 -12.91 4.92
C ILE A 308 13.49 -13.13 5.47
N GLY A 309 12.69 -13.96 4.78
CA GLY A 309 11.36 -14.36 5.20
C GLY A 309 11.26 -15.87 5.41
N PHE A 310 10.51 -16.26 6.43
CA PHE A 310 10.19 -17.64 6.75
C PHE A 310 8.69 -17.81 6.99
N SER A 311 8.03 -18.61 6.16
CA SER A 311 6.59 -18.94 6.25
C SER A 311 6.42 -20.43 6.59
N PRO A 312 6.34 -20.78 7.88
CA PRO A 312 6.22 -22.18 8.30
C PRO A 312 4.88 -22.80 7.89
N ALA A 313 3.84 -21.99 7.83
CA ALA A 313 2.51 -22.37 7.40
C ALA A 313 2.02 -21.35 6.37
N GLU A 314 1.81 -21.81 5.13
CA GLU A 314 1.34 -20.95 4.04
C GLU A 314 0.23 -20.02 4.51
N GLU A 315 0.42 -18.71 4.30
CA GLU A 315 -0.56 -17.64 4.50
C GLU A 315 -1.02 -17.37 5.96
N SER A 316 -0.68 -18.23 6.93
CA SER A 316 -1.14 -18.04 8.31
C SER A 316 -0.10 -17.49 9.27
N ALA A 317 1.18 -17.62 8.98
CA ALA A 317 2.26 -17.03 9.76
C ALA A 317 3.51 -16.77 8.92
N VAL A 318 4.07 -15.59 9.04
CA VAL A 318 5.31 -15.19 8.37
C VAL A 318 6.23 -14.50 9.37
N LEU A 319 7.46 -15.00 9.51
CA LEU A 319 8.54 -14.34 10.22
C LEU A 319 9.46 -13.67 9.21
N ARG A 320 9.76 -12.39 9.40
CA ARG A 320 10.67 -11.60 8.57
C ARG A 320 11.76 -10.98 9.42
N ILE A 321 12.95 -10.90 8.88
CA ILE A 321 14.08 -10.18 9.49
C ILE A 321 14.66 -9.28 8.40
N ARG A 322 14.83 -8.00 8.72
CA ARG A 322 15.47 -7.00 7.87
C ARG A 322 16.67 -6.39 8.59
N ILE A 323 17.72 -6.18 7.84
CA ILE A 323 18.88 -5.38 8.27
C ILE A 323 19.10 -4.33 7.20
N GLY A 324 19.07 -3.06 7.58
CA GLY A 324 19.21 -1.94 6.65
C GLY A 324 19.87 -0.73 7.28
N GLN A 325 20.33 0.17 6.43
CA GLN A 325 20.73 1.49 6.86
C GLN A 325 19.49 2.40 6.94
N VAL A 326 19.49 3.30 7.92
CA VAL A 326 18.49 4.35 8.05
C VAL A 326 19.25 5.66 8.23
N ALA A 327 18.96 6.63 7.37
CA ALA A 327 19.45 7.99 7.56
C ALA A 327 18.62 8.66 8.66
N ASN A 328 19.29 9.15 9.71
CA ASN A 328 18.68 10.03 10.70
C ASN A 328 18.87 11.47 10.24
N ASP A 329 17.78 12.12 9.92
CA ASP A 329 17.74 13.50 9.45
C ASP A 329 17.52 14.47 10.63
N HIS A 330 18.44 14.45 11.60
CA HIS A 330 18.47 15.42 12.67
C HIS A 330 19.68 16.36 12.47
N GLU A 331 19.39 17.63 12.17
CA GLU A 331 20.32 18.78 12.23
C GLU A 331 21.61 18.65 11.40
N GLY A 332 21.49 18.36 10.09
CA GLY A 332 22.61 18.60 9.16
C GLY A 332 23.82 17.65 9.34
N HIS A 333 23.64 16.51 9.98
CA HIS A 333 24.61 15.44 10.06
C HIS A 333 24.02 14.16 9.48
N ASP A 334 24.55 13.73 8.34
CA ASP A 334 24.26 12.44 7.67
C ASP A 334 24.77 11.24 8.51
N GLU A 335 24.24 11.04 9.70
CA GLU A 335 24.59 9.83 10.47
C GLU A 335 23.71 8.66 10.02
N LYS A 336 24.30 7.76 9.26
CA LYS A 336 23.66 6.50 8.87
C LYS A 336 23.78 5.49 9.98
N HIS A 337 22.64 5.01 10.47
CA HIS A 337 22.59 3.98 11.50
C HIS A 337 22.14 2.64 10.92
N LEU A 338 22.67 1.55 11.48
CA LEU A 338 22.20 0.21 11.16
C LEU A 338 20.95 -0.08 12.00
N LYS A 339 19.83 -0.38 11.33
CA LYS A 339 18.57 -0.83 11.95
C LYS A 339 18.36 -2.30 11.64
N THR A 340 18.02 -3.08 12.67
CA THR A 340 17.56 -4.46 12.54
C THR A 340 16.10 -4.53 12.95
N THR A 341 15.26 -5.07 12.08
CA THR A 341 13.84 -5.23 12.33
C THR A 341 13.46 -6.70 12.19
N ALA A 342 12.75 -7.25 13.17
CA ALA A 342 12.13 -8.56 13.09
C ALA A 342 10.62 -8.40 13.20
N GLN A 343 9.87 -9.05 12.30
CA GLN A 343 8.40 -8.97 12.25
C GLN A 343 7.81 -10.38 12.20
N LEU A 344 6.85 -10.64 13.06
CA LEU A 344 5.97 -11.80 12.99
C LEU A 344 4.59 -11.33 12.54
N ILE A 345 4.14 -11.75 11.37
CA ILE A 345 2.78 -11.56 10.89
C ILE A 345 2.00 -12.84 11.11
N TRP A 346 0.76 -12.71 11.55
CA TRP A 346 -0.18 -13.83 11.63
C TRP A 346 -1.52 -13.43 11.00
N SER A 347 -2.19 -14.42 10.40
CA SER A 347 -3.50 -14.22 9.78
C SER A 347 -4.50 -15.30 10.20
N LEU A 348 -5.74 -14.88 10.38
CA LEU A 348 -6.89 -15.74 10.67
C LEU A 348 -7.91 -15.57 9.54
N GLY A 349 -8.32 -16.69 8.93
CA GLY A 349 -9.24 -16.71 7.80
C GLY A 349 -8.57 -16.55 6.44
N PRO A 350 -9.34 -16.68 5.34
CA PRO A 350 -8.81 -16.54 3.99
C PRO A 350 -8.52 -15.06 3.70
N HIS A 351 -7.26 -14.70 3.51
CA HIS A 351 -6.85 -13.38 3.04
C HIS A 351 -6.31 -13.47 1.60
N LYS A 352 -6.10 -12.31 0.95
CA LYS A 352 -5.50 -12.30 -0.39
C LYS A 352 -4.14 -12.98 -0.34
N PRO A 353 -3.83 -13.89 -1.29
CA PRO A 353 -2.53 -14.56 -1.31
C PRO A 353 -1.41 -13.54 -1.50
N HIS A 354 -0.32 -13.74 -0.76
CA HIS A 354 0.88 -12.94 -0.93
C HIS A 354 1.37 -13.01 -2.38
N ARG A 355 1.72 -11.89 -2.96
CA ARG A 355 2.25 -11.80 -4.33
C ARG A 355 3.76 -12.07 -4.33
N TYR A 356 4.11 -13.34 -4.23
CA TYR A 356 5.52 -13.76 -4.29
C TYR A 356 6.07 -13.75 -5.72
#